data_e616fd7289f8bb56ed9fce800702af1d
#
_entry.id   e616fd7289f8bb56ed9fce800702af1d
#
_cell.length_a   1.000
_cell.length_b   1.000
_cell.length_c   1.000
_cell.angle_alpha   90.00
_cell.angle_beta   90.00
_cell.angle_gamma   90.00
#
_symmetry.space_group_name_H-M   'P 1'
#
loop_
_entity.id
_entity.type
_entity.pdbx_description
1 polymer ?
#
loop_
_entity_poly.entity_id
_entity_poly.type
_entity_poly.pdbx_seq_one_letter_code
_entity_poly.pdbx_strand_id
1 'polypeptide(L)'
;MALGGTVNAQTASPQANDPHVISDQDMELLRKDIRSQKKQLMAANLKLTDAEATKFWPVYDRYTADLIKINDKKYGLIQEYADHWGTMTDEQASSFLRQWLDVDIAIAQLRQKYAPEVAQVLNGRKTATFFQLDRRISMMIDLQWASKLPIVQAQE
;
A
#
# COMPACT_ATOMS: atom_id res chain seq x y z
N MET A 1 18.72 -1.91 -62.20
CA MET A 1 19.45 -1.96 -60.92
C MET A 1 18.50 -1.52 -59.85
N ALA A 2 18.04 -2.47 -59.06
CA ALA A 2 17.14 -2.21 -57.93
C ALA A 2 17.94 -2.34 -56.63
N LEU A 3 17.97 -1.28 -55.83
CA LEU A 3 18.54 -1.30 -54.50
C LEU A 3 17.39 -1.41 -53.48
N GLY A 4 17.26 -2.59 -52.93
CA GLY A 4 16.35 -2.85 -51.80
C GLY A 4 16.94 -2.28 -50.51
N GLY A 5 16.24 -1.33 -49.88
CA GLY A 5 16.51 -0.88 -48.54
C GLY A 5 15.67 -1.68 -47.54
N THR A 6 16.31 -2.56 -46.80
CA THR A 6 15.69 -3.24 -45.63
C THR A 6 15.55 -2.24 -44.49
N VAL A 7 14.31 -1.89 -44.16
CA VAL A 7 14.01 -1.11 -42.95
C VAL A 7 14.09 -2.04 -41.78
N ASN A 8 15.14 -1.87 -40.97
CA ASN A 8 15.30 -2.56 -39.69
C ASN A 8 14.35 -1.91 -38.66
N ALA A 9 13.27 -2.58 -38.35
CA ALA A 9 12.41 -2.16 -37.25
C ALA A 9 13.14 -2.44 -35.93
N GLN A 10 13.78 -1.44 -35.39
CA GLN A 10 14.31 -1.44 -34.04
C GLN A 10 13.13 -1.39 -33.08
N THR A 11 12.85 -2.51 -32.42
CA THR A 11 11.97 -2.53 -31.27
C THR A 11 12.62 -1.71 -30.16
N ALA A 12 12.12 -0.51 -29.96
CA ALA A 12 12.53 0.34 -28.85
C ALA A 12 12.13 -0.35 -27.53
N SER A 13 13.13 -0.68 -26.71
CA SER A 13 12.91 -1.04 -25.31
C SER A 13 12.22 0.12 -24.59
N PRO A 14 11.31 -0.16 -23.62
CA PRO A 14 10.66 0.91 -22.87
C PRO A 14 11.71 1.81 -22.21
N GLN A 15 11.73 3.07 -22.58
CA GLN A 15 12.63 4.05 -21.97
C GLN A 15 12.18 4.34 -20.54
N ALA A 16 13.15 4.44 -19.62
CA ALA A 16 13.02 4.72 -18.20
C ALA A 16 12.39 6.08 -17.82
N ASN A 17 11.67 6.74 -18.73
CA ASN A 17 11.02 8.04 -18.56
C ASN A 17 9.51 8.00 -18.89
N ASP A 18 8.85 6.83 -18.75
CA ASP A 18 7.40 6.78 -18.80
C ASP A 18 6.87 7.36 -17.47
N PRO A 19 6.08 8.46 -17.48
CA PRO A 19 5.56 9.09 -16.26
C PRO A 19 4.61 8.19 -15.45
N HIS A 20 4.33 6.98 -15.92
CA HIS A 20 3.49 5.99 -15.25
C HIS A 20 4.27 4.90 -14.50
N VAL A 21 5.60 4.84 -14.63
CA VAL A 21 6.41 3.83 -13.92
C VAL A 21 7.04 4.48 -12.69
N ILE A 22 6.50 4.16 -11.51
CA ILE A 22 7.10 4.53 -10.22
C ILE A 22 8.28 3.57 -10.00
N SER A 23 9.50 4.11 -9.83
CA SER A 23 10.67 3.27 -9.56
C SER A 23 10.60 2.65 -8.15
N ASP A 24 11.27 1.50 -7.96
CA ASP A 24 11.39 0.86 -6.63
C ASP A 24 11.98 1.80 -5.58
N GLN A 25 12.89 2.69 -5.99
CA GLN A 25 13.51 3.67 -5.11
C GLN A 25 12.50 4.75 -4.68
N ASP A 26 11.65 5.24 -5.60
CA ASP A 26 10.58 6.19 -5.27
C ASP A 26 9.55 5.57 -4.34
N MET A 27 9.24 4.29 -4.54
CA MET A 27 8.35 3.52 -3.66
C MET A 27 8.90 3.43 -2.24
N GLU A 28 10.18 3.12 -2.07
CA GLU A 28 10.79 2.98 -0.75
C GLU A 28 10.91 4.32 -0.02
N LEU A 29 11.22 5.40 -0.72
CA LEU A 29 11.23 6.75 -0.17
C LEU A 29 9.83 7.16 0.31
N LEU A 30 8.80 6.92 -0.51
CA LEU A 30 7.42 7.21 -0.16
C LEU A 30 6.96 6.39 1.07
N ARG A 31 7.35 5.12 1.16
CA ARG A 31 7.06 4.26 2.30
C ARG A 31 7.66 4.79 3.61
N LYS A 32 8.92 5.25 3.58
CA LYS A 32 9.59 5.82 4.77
C LYS A 32 8.91 7.10 5.23
N ASP A 33 8.57 7.97 4.30
CA ASP A 33 7.93 9.25 4.58
C ASP A 33 6.54 9.04 5.19
N ILE A 34 5.73 8.18 4.61
CA ILE A 34 4.41 7.81 5.12
C ILE A 34 4.50 7.24 6.54
N ARG A 35 5.47 6.36 6.83
CA ARG A 35 5.63 5.77 8.17
C ARG A 35 5.97 6.82 9.22
N SER A 36 6.87 7.74 8.90
CA SER A 36 7.25 8.84 9.79
C SER A 36 6.08 9.79 10.05
N GLN A 37 5.40 10.22 9.00
CA GLN A 37 4.24 11.11 9.09
C GLN A 37 3.09 10.46 9.86
N LYS A 38 2.85 9.16 9.65
CA LYS A 38 1.81 8.42 10.37
C LYS A 38 2.04 8.42 11.88
N LYS A 39 3.26 8.15 12.34
CA LYS A 39 3.59 8.16 13.78
C LYS A 39 3.41 9.56 14.38
N GLN A 40 3.81 10.60 13.66
CA GLN A 40 3.63 12.00 14.09
C GLN A 40 2.15 12.38 14.20
N LEU A 41 1.33 11.99 13.20
CA LEU A 41 -0.11 12.21 13.22
C LEU A 41 -0.79 11.50 14.39
N MET A 42 -0.37 10.27 14.70
CA MET A 42 -0.87 9.51 15.86
C MET A 42 -0.53 10.24 17.15
N ALA A 43 0.73 10.67 17.34
CA ALA A 43 1.18 11.37 18.53
C ALA A 43 0.41 12.69 18.75
N ALA A 44 0.19 13.46 17.69
CA ALA A 44 -0.52 14.74 17.75
C ALA A 44 -2.01 14.60 18.11
N ASN A 45 -2.66 13.51 17.69
CA ASN A 45 -4.12 13.37 17.82
C ASN A 45 -4.57 12.51 19.02
N LEU A 46 -3.75 11.56 19.49
CA LEU A 46 -4.12 10.70 20.61
C LEU A 46 -4.00 11.41 21.98
N LYS A 47 -3.22 12.46 22.07
CA LYS A 47 -3.01 13.24 23.33
C LYS A 47 -2.74 12.32 24.52
N LEU A 48 -1.72 11.48 24.39
CA LEU A 48 -1.34 10.51 25.41
C LEU A 48 -0.69 11.21 26.59
N THR A 49 -0.99 10.74 27.81
CA THR A 49 -0.16 11.06 28.99
C THR A 49 1.17 10.31 28.89
N ASP A 50 2.19 10.70 29.66
CA ASP A 50 3.49 10.03 29.66
C ASP A 50 3.37 8.54 30.04
N ALA A 51 2.50 8.21 30.99
CA ALA A 51 2.23 6.84 31.41
C ALA A 51 1.54 6.01 30.30
N GLU A 52 0.60 6.60 29.58
CA GLU A 52 -0.04 5.96 28.41
C GLU A 52 0.96 5.79 27.25
N ALA A 53 1.75 6.82 26.95
CA ALA A 53 2.74 6.80 25.88
C ALA A 53 3.77 5.67 26.09
N THR A 54 4.30 5.53 27.32
CA THR A 54 5.25 4.47 27.67
C THR A 54 4.71 3.07 27.39
N LYS A 55 3.42 2.84 27.57
CA LYS A 55 2.77 1.54 27.33
C LYS A 55 2.28 1.37 25.89
N PHE A 56 1.80 2.44 25.28
CA PHE A 56 1.19 2.41 23.94
C PHE A 56 2.21 2.24 22.82
N TRP A 57 3.32 2.99 22.83
CA TRP A 57 4.26 2.96 21.71
C TRP A 57 4.86 1.59 21.43
N PRO A 58 5.19 0.75 22.41
CA PRO A 58 5.62 -0.62 22.14
C PRO A 58 4.55 -1.47 21.43
N VAL A 59 3.26 -1.28 21.76
CA VAL A 59 2.15 -1.97 21.07
C VAL A 59 2.00 -1.44 19.63
N TYR A 60 2.07 -0.13 19.46
CA TYR A 60 2.05 0.53 18.16
C TYR A 60 3.18 0.05 17.24
N ASP A 61 4.39 -0.07 17.76
CA ASP A 61 5.55 -0.48 16.97
C ASP A 61 5.41 -1.95 16.50
N ARG A 62 4.88 -2.85 17.35
CA ARG A 62 4.55 -4.23 16.94
C ARG A 62 3.43 -4.27 15.89
N TYR A 63 2.35 -3.53 16.11
CA TYR A 63 1.26 -3.39 15.15
C TYR A 63 1.78 -2.92 13.79
N THR A 64 2.59 -1.87 13.79
CA THR A 64 3.16 -1.29 12.57
C THR A 64 4.10 -2.27 11.86
N ALA A 65 4.93 -3.02 12.61
CA ALA A 65 5.80 -4.04 12.02
C ALA A 65 5.01 -5.16 11.33
N ASP A 66 3.90 -5.62 11.93
CA ASP A 66 3.03 -6.62 11.31
C ASP A 66 2.26 -6.05 10.10
N LEU A 67 1.82 -4.79 10.19
CA LEU A 67 1.15 -4.09 9.09
C LEU A 67 2.08 -3.89 7.87
N ILE A 68 3.36 -3.62 8.10
CA ILE A 68 4.36 -3.49 7.03
C ILE A 68 4.45 -4.79 6.22
N LYS A 69 4.47 -5.95 6.88
CA LYS A 69 4.52 -7.26 6.18
C LYS A 69 3.32 -7.48 5.26
N ILE A 70 2.13 -7.02 5.68
CA ILE A 70 0.91 -7.12 4.84
C ILE A 70 1.00 -6.12 3.70
N ASN A 71 1.42 -4.89 3.97
CA ASN A 71 1.57 -3.85 2.95
C ASN A 71 2.65 -4.20 1.91
N ASP A 72 3.71 -4.91 2.28
CA ASP A 72 4.72 -5.38 1.32
C ASP A 72 4.11 -6.31 0.26
N LYS A 73 3.17 -7.18 0.67
CA LYS A 73 2.40 -8.00 -0.28
C LYS A 73 1.51 -7.13 -1.18
N LYS A 74 0.82 -6.13 -0.60
CA LYS A 74 -0.01 -5.18 -1.34
C LYS A 74 0.79 -4.44 -2.41
N TYR A 75 1.97 -3.96 -2.07
CA TYR A 75 2.85 -3.27 -3.01
C TYR A 75 3.37 -4.18 -4.12
N GLY A 76 3.71 -5.44 -3.81
CA GLY A 76 4.05 -6.43 -4.83
C GLY A 76 2.92 -6.65 -5.83
N LEU A 77 1.67 -6.74 -5.35
CA LEU A 77 0.49 -6.85 -6.22
C LEU A 77 0.28 -5.58 -7.08
N ILE A 78 0.52 -4.40 -6.52
CA ILE A 78 0.41 -3.13 -7.26
C ILE A 78 1.44 -3.07 -8.38
N GLN A 79 2.69 -3.49 -8.13
CA GLN A 79 3.74 -3.54 -9.15
C GLN A 79 3.39 -4.55 -10.26
N GLU A 80 3.01 -5.77 -9.89
CA GLU A 80 2.59 -6.80 -10.85
C GLU A 80 1.42 -6.30 -11.72
N TYR A 81 0.45 -5.63 -11.11
CA TYR A 81 -0.67 -5.04 -11.81
C TYR A 81 -0.23 -3.92 -12.77
N ALA A 82 0.62 -3.01 -12.32
CA ALA A 82 1.12 -1.90 -13.15
C ALA A 82 1.88 -2.41 -14.38
N ASP A 83 2.62 -3.51 -14.24
CA ASP A 83 3.39 -4.10 -15.34
C ASP A 83 2.52 -4.84 -16.37
N HIS A 84 1.33 -5.32 -15.99
CA HIS A 84 0.54 -6.24 -16.81
C HIS A 84 -0.91 -5.81 -17.07
N TRP A 85 -1.38 -4.67 -16.55
CA TRP A 85 -2.80 -4.30 -16.57
C TRP A 85 -3.46 -4.34 -17.97
N GLY A 86 -2.71 -3.98 -19.03
CA GLY A 86 -3.21 -3.98 -20.41
C GLY A 86 -3.13 -5.33 -21.14
N THR A 87 -2.48 -6.33 -20.52
CA THR A 87 -2.22 -7.65 -21.12
C THR A 87 -2.66 -8.81 -20.22
N MET A 88 -3.35 -8.53 -19.11
CA MET A 88 -3.83 -9.58 -18.20
C MET A 88 -4.82 -10.50 -18.88
N THR A 89 -4.63 -11.83 -18.69
CA THR A 89 -5.66 -12.81 -18.98
C THR A 89 -6.76 -12.80 -17.90
N ASP A 90 -7.90 -13.42 -18.17
CA ASP A 90 -9.00 -13.57 -17.20
C ASP A 90 -8.55 -14.28 -15.93
N GLU A 91 -7.69 -15.29 -16.07
CA GLU A 91 -7.11 -16.03 -14.94
C GLU A 91 -6.19 -15.16 -14.09
N GLN A 92 -5.36 -14.35 -14.74
CA GLN A 92 -4.47 -13.40 -14.05
C GLN A 92 -5.28 -12.33 -13.32
N ALA A 93 -6.30 -11.75 -13.96
CA ALA A 93 -7.18 -10.77 -13.34
C ALA A 93 -7.94 -11.36 -12.15
N SER A 94 -8.46 -12.60 -12.29
CA SER A 94 -9.13 -13.31 -11.20
C SER A 94 -8.19 -13.65 -10.05
N SER A 95 -6.94 -14.02 -10.34
CA SER A 95 -5.91 -14.28 -9.32
C SER A 95 -5.52 -13.00 -8.59
N PHE A 96 -5.32 -11.91 -9.31
CA PHE A 96 -5.04 -10.59 -8.74
C PHE A 96 -6.16 -10.15 -7.79
N LEU A 97 -7.42 -10.25 -8.20
CA LEU A 97 -8.57 -9.89 -7.36
C LEU A 97 -8.58 -10.70 -6.06
N ARG A 98 -8.39 -12.02 -6.13
CA ARG A 98 -8.34 -12.85 -4.90
C ARG A 98 -7.23 -12.42 -3.95
N GLN A 99 -6.02 -12.22 -4.47
CA GLN A 99 -4.87 -11.79 -3.66
C GLN A 99 -5.09 -10.40 -3.05
N TRP A 100 -5.74 -9.49 -3.79
CA TRP A 100 -6.10 -8.18 -3.28
C TRP A 100 -7.08 -8.27 -2.11
N LEU A 101 -8.14 -9.07 -2.25
CA LEU A 101 -9.11 -9.30 -1.19
C LEU A 101 -8.49 -9.99 0.03
N ASP A 102 -7.55 -10.90 -0.16
CA ASP A 102 -6.79 -11.52 0.94
C ASP A 102 -5.98 -10.50 1.73
N VAL A 103 -5.40 -9.50 1.07
CA VAL A 103 -4.71 -8.38 1.73
C VAL A 103 -5.68 -7.55 2.57
N ASP A 104 -6.86 -7.21 2.03
CA ASP A 104 -7.87 -6.44 2.76
C ASP A 104 -8.37 -7.20 4.00
N ILE A 105 -8.59 -8.50 3.88
CA ILE A 105 -8.95 -9.38 5.00
C ILE A 105 -7.82 -9.41 6.03
N ALA A 106 -6.56 -9.56 5.61
CA ALA A 106 -5.43 -9.60 6.52
C ALA A 106 -5.26 -8.29 7.32
N ILE A 107 -5.49 -7.13 6.68
CA ILE A 107 -5.47 -5.83 7.37
C ILE A 107 -6.60 -5.75 8.41
N ALA A 108 -7.81 -6.20 8.07
CA ALA A 108 -8.93 -6.21 9.00
C ALA A 108 -8.69 -7.13 10.21
N GLN A 109 -8.17 -8.33 9.96
CA GLN A 109 -7.80 -9.30 11.00
C GLN A 109 -6.68 -8.77 11.90
N LEU A 110 -5.68 -8.08 11.33
CA LEU A 110 -4.62 -7.45 12.11
C LEU A 110 -5.19 -6.41 13.09
N ARG A 111 -6.11 -5.57 12.64
CA ARG A 111 -6.79 -4.60 13.52
C ARG A 111 -7.57 -5.28 14.63
N GLN A 112 -8.29 -6.36 14.32
CA GLN A 112 -9.01 -7.16 15.32
C GLN A 112 -8.07 -7.79 16.35
N LYS A 113 -6.90 -8.29 15.92
CA LYS A 113 -5.88 -8.86 16.80
C LYS A 113 -5.34 -7.83 17.80
N TYR A 114 -5.05 -6.61 17.33
CA TYR A 114 -4.44 -5.58 18.17
C TYR A 114 -5.44 -4.72 18.95
N ALA A 115 -6.72 -4.73 18.59
CA ALA A 115 -7.73 -3.95 19.30
C ALA A 115 -7.78 -4.24 20.82
N PRO A 116 -7.79 -5.49 21.29
CA PRO A 116 -7.73 -5.78 22.73
C PRO A 116 -6.40 -5.40 23.37
N GLU A 117 -5.26 -5.51 22.66
CA GLU A 117 -3.95 -5.11 23.19
C GLU A 117 -3.89 -3.59 23.41
N VAL A 118 -4.40 -2.80 22.46
CA VAL A 118 -4.49 -1.34 22.61
C VAL A 118 -5.46 -0.95 23.72
N ALA A 119 -6.59 -1.67 23.85
CA ALA A 119 -7.57 -1.42 24.90
C ALA A 119 -7.05 -1.72 26.33
N GLN A 120 -5.99 -2.52 26.47
CA GLN A 120 -5.34 -2.75 27.77
C GLN A 120 -4.48 -1.54 28.22
N VAL A 121 -4.01 -0.72 27.26
CA VAL A 121 -3.09 0.40 27.55
C VAL A 121 -3.74 1.77 27.36
N LEU A 122 -4.85 1.87 26.64
CA LEU A 122 -5.64 3.06 26.41
C LEU A 122 -7.10 2.85 26.83
N ASN A 123 -7.77 3.92 27.22
CA ASN A 123 -9.23 3.87 27.42
C ASN A 123 -9.97 3.67 26.08
N GLY A 124 -11.26 3.30 26.16
CA GLY A 124 -12.06 2.97 24.96
C GLY A 124 -12.13 4.08 23.93
N ARG A 125 -12.20 5.36 24.34
CA ARG A 125 -12.23 6.50 23.41
C ARG A 125 -10.91 6.65 22.65
N LYS A 126 -9.78 6.61 23.34
CA LYS A 126 -8.46 6.70 22.71
C LYS A 126 -8.17 5.48 21.82
N THR A 127 -8.60 4.28 22.25
CA THR A 127 -8.52 3.07 21.43
C THR A 127 -9.30 3.25 20.11
N ALA A 128 -10.55 3.71 20.19
CA ALA A 128 -11.36 3.99 18.99
C ALA A 128 -10.71 5.08 18.12
N THR A 129 -10.20 6.15 18.72
CA THR A 129 -9.51 7.23 18.01
C THR A 129 -8.30 6.69 17.25
N PHE A 130 -7.49 5.83 17.89
CA PHE A 130 -6.32 5.21 17.23
C PHE A 130 -6.73 4.45 15.95
N PHE A 131 -7.69 3.54 16.02
CA PHE A 131 -8.10 2.75 14.85
C PHE A 131 -8.83 3.58 13.79
N GLN A 132 -9.56 4.63 14.19
CA GLN A 132 -10.15 5.57 13.24
C GLN A 132 -9.09 6.37 12.47
N LEU A 133 -8.06 6.86 13.15
CA LEU A 133 -6.93 7.55 12.53
C LEU A 133 -6.15 6.60 11.62
N ASP A 134 -5.83 5.39 12.08
CA ASP A 134 -5.15 4.38 11.29
C ASP A 134 -5.91 4.09 9.98
N ARG A 135 -7.22 3.90 10.07
CA ARG A 135 -8.07 3.67 8.89
C ARG A 135 -8.08 4.86 7.94
N ARG A 136 -8.24 6.10 8.46
CA ARG A 136 -8.25 7.30 7.62
C ARG A 136 -6.94 7.50 6.88
N ILE A 137 -5.81 7.33 7.56
CA ILE A 137 -4.50 7.44 6.94
C ILE A 137 -4.34 6.36 5.86
N SER A 138 -4.73 5.12 6.15
CA SER A 138 -4.69 4.03 5.15
C SER A 138 -5.54 4.36 3.92
N MET A 139 -6.76 4.88 4.10
CA MET A 139 -7.64 5.28 3.00
C MET A 139 -7.04 6.41 2.15
N MET A 140 -6.37 7.38 2.76
CA MET A 140 -5.68 8.47 2.02
C MET A 140 -4.54 7.93 1.17
N ILE A 141 -3.77 6.97 1.70
CA ILE A 141 -2.69 6.30 0.97
C ILE A 141 -3.28 5.49 -0.19
N ASP A 142 -4.33 4.72 0.07
CA ASP A 142 -5.01 3.90 -0.94
C ASP A 142 -5.60 4.76 -2.07
N LEU A 143 -6.15 5.93 -1.75
CA LEU A 143 -6.64 6.89 -2.74
C LEU A 143 -5.51 7.43 -3.62
N GLN A 144 -4.34 7.72 -3.06
CA GLN A 144 -3.17 8.14 -3.84
C GLN A 144 -2.73 7.06 -4.83
N TRP A 145 -2.73 5.79 -4.44
CA TRP A 145 -2.45 4.68 -5.34
C TRP A 145 -3.53 4.52 -6.40
N ALA A 146 -4.80 4.50 -5.99
CA ALA A 146 -5.93 4.36 -6.90
C ALA A 146 -5.96 5.45 -7.99
N SER A 147 -5.51 6.67 -7.67
CA SER A 147 -5.44 7.77 -8.64
C SER A 147 -4.35 7.59 -9.71
N LYS A 148 -3.39 6.70 -9.49
CA LYS A 148 -2.25 6.46 -10.40
C LYS A 148 -2.37 5.15 -11.18
N LEU A 149 -3.21 4.23 -10.73
CA LEU A 149 -3.39 2.92 -11.36
C LEU A 149 -4.59 2.94 -12.32
N PRO A 150 -4.44 2.46 -13.54
CA PRO A 150 -5.57 2.27 -14.44
C PRO A 150 -6.49 1.16 -13.93
N ILE A 151 -7.76 1.21 -14.34
CA ILE A 151 -8.72 0.12 -14.07
C ILE A 151 -8.56 -0.94 -15.15
N VAL A 152 -8.69 -2.22 -14.78
CA VAL A 152 -8.76 -3.32 -15.75
C VAL A 152 -9.91 -3.04 -16.71
N GLN A 153 -9.60 -3.01 -18.01
CA GLN A 153 -10.62 -2.82 -19.04
C GLN A 153 -11.27 -4.17 -19.34
N ALA A 154 -12.61 -4.22 -19.27
CA ALA A 154 -13.34 -5.33 -19.81
C ALA A 154 -13.11 -5.37 -21.33
N GLN A 155 -12.52 -6.45 -21.83
CA GLN A 155 -12.43 -6.68 -23.28
C GLN A 155 -13.80 -7.17 -23.75
N GLU A 156 -14.32 -6.55 -24.83
CA GLU A 156 -15.54 -7.01 -25.51
C GLU A 156 -15.30 -8.32 -26.27
#